data_fa1feeb14d06bc19ec8d38c0df6d114e
#
_entry.id   fa1feeb14d06bc19ec8d38c0df6d114e
#
_cell.length_a   1.000
_cell.length_b   1.000
_cell.length_c   1.000
_cell.angle_alpha   90.00
_cell.angle_beta   90.00
_cell.angle_gamma   90.00
#
_symmetry.space_group_name_H-M   'P 1'
#
loop_
_entity.id
_entity.type
_entity.pdbx_description
1 polymer ?
#
loop_
_entity_poly.entity_id
_entity_poly.type
_entity_poly.pdbx_seq_one_letter_code
_entity_poly.pdbx_strand_id
1 'polypeptide(L)'
;MHDACAAVHVPRYYLRGVAGGVGSKLVGAAHFGPGAESHRGLCHGGTMCSLMDDVVGWTGFCATGVCKPWSGFTVQINTALKKPVDVGAWLRLEGEITAIDGRKVSVRARLLLGADVHCEAEGLVVLKKS
;
A
#
# COMPACT_ATOMS: atom_id res chain seq x y z
N MET A 1 -6.11 8.43 8.49
CA MET A 1 -6.54 9.25 7.33
C MET A 1 -7.98 8.90 6.99
N HIS A 2 -8.92 9.38 7.79
CA HIS A 2 -10.29 8.86 7.76
C HIS A 2 -11.35 9.91 7.52
N ASP A 3 -11.03 11.19 7.59
CA ASP A 3 -12.03 12.24 7.46
C ASP A 3 -12.06 12.84 6.04
N ALA A 4 -13.00 13.74 5.83
CA ALA A 4 -13.16 14.41 4.53
C ALA A 4 -11.96 15.26 4.14
N CYS A 5 -11.14 15.65 5.11
CA CYS A 5 -9.90 16.39 4.88
C CYS A 5 -8.70 15.48 4.79
N ALA A 6 -8.93 14.18 4.72
CA ALA A 6 -7.85 13.19 4.65
C ALA A 6 -6.91 13.49 3.48
N ALA A 7 -5.63 13.28 3.71
CA ALA A 7 -4.62 13.46 2.69
C ALA A 7 -4.81 12.48 1.53
N VAL A 8 -5.27 11.27 1.82
CA VAL A 8 -5.47 10.23 0.82
C VAL A 8 -6.82 9.56 1.06
N HIS A 9 -7.52 9.32 -0.03
CA HIS A 9 -8.75 8.54 -0.03
C HIS A 9 -8.57 7.29 -0.89
N VAL A 10 -8.75 6.12 -0.29
CA VAL A 10 -8.73 4.84 -0.99
C VAL A 10 -10.11 4.20 -0.81
N PRO A 11 -10.95 4.24 -1.85
CA PRO A 11 -12.32 3.74 -1.71
C PRO A 11 -12.40 2.25 -1.41
N ARG A 12 -11.51 1.46 -1.99
CA ARG A 12 -11.59 0.01 -1.90
C ARG A 12 -10.32 -0.68 -2.41
N TYR A 13 -9.97 -1.79 -1.76
CA TYR A 13 -8.97 -2.72 -2.28
C TYR A 13 -9.65 -3.93 -2.91
N TYR A 14 -9.00 -4.50 -3.92
CA TYR A 14 -9.42 -5.74 -4.57
C TYR A 14 -8.28 -6.74 -4.56
N LEU A 15 -8.59 -8.00 -4.23
CA LEU A 15 -7.63 -9.08 -4.33
C LEU A 15 -7.64 -9.65 -5.75
N ARG A 16 -6.47 -9.81 -6.34
CA ARG A 16 -6.32 -10.35 -7.69
C ARG A 16 -5.27 -11.45 -7.74
N GLY A 17 -5.41 -12.34 -8.72
CA GLY A 17 -4.49 -13.44 -8.97
C GLY A 17 -4.71 -14.59 -8.01
N VAL A 18 -3.62 -15.17 -7.52
CA VAL A 18 -3.67 -16.29 -6.59
C VAL A 18 -4.25 -15.81 -5.25
N ALA A 19 -5.26 -16.48 -4.76
CA ALA A 19 -5.90 -16.15 -3.48
C ALA A 19 -5.05 -16.70 -2.33
N GLY A 20 -4.20 -15.85 -1.80
CA GLY A 20 -3.20 -16.23 -0.80
C GLY A 20 -1.94 -16.80 -1.45
N GLY A 21 -0.86 -16.86 -0.70
CA GLY A 21 0.41 -17.33 -1.20
C GLY A 21 1.16 -16.32 -2.06
N VAL A 22 2.33 -16.72 -2.52
CA VAL A 22 3.18 -15.89 -3.36
C VAL A 22 2.50 -15.58 -4.69
N GLY A 23 2.58 -14.31 -5.12
CA GLY A 23 1.93 -13.84 -6.34
C GLY A 23 0.56 -13.24 -6.13
N SER A 24 -0.02 -13.32 -4.93
CA SER A 24 -1.27 -12.63 -4.60
C SER A 24 -1.08 -11.13 -4.71
N LYS A 25 -2.05 -10.46 -5.34
CA LYS A 25 -2.02 -9.01 -5.53
C LYS A 25 -3.22 -8.34 -4.91
N LEU A 26 -2.96 -7.21 -4.25
CA LEU A 26 -3.99 -6.30 -3.80
C LEU A 26 -3.91 -5.06 -4.69
N VAL A 27 -5.03 -4.66 -5.26
CA VAL A 27 -5.07 -3.50 -6.16
C VAL A 27 -6.14 -2.51 -5.70
N GLY A 28 -5.93 -1.26 -6.02
CA GLY A 28 -6.86 -0.20 -5.70
C GLY A 28 -6.50 1.10 -6.38
N ALA A 29 -7.24 2.14 -6.09
CA ALA A 29 -6.97 3.49 -6.55
C ALA A 29 -6.91 4.43 -5.36
N ALA A 30 -5.97 5.36 -5.37
CA ALA A 30 -5.82 6.37 -4.34
C ALA A 30 -6.01 7.76 -4.92
N HIS A 31 -6.79 8.58 -4.24
CA HIS A 31 -6.97 9.99 -4.56
C HIS A 31 -6.25 10.84 -3.52
N PHE A 32 -5.42 11.77 -3.98
CA PHE A 32 -4.65 12.65 -3.11
C PHE A 32 -5.33 14.00 -3.01
N GLY A 33 -5.89 14.27 -1.84
CA GLY A 33 -6.64 15.50 -1.57
C GLY A 33 -5.76 16.64 -1.06
N PRO A 34 -6.37 17.82 -0.80
CA PRO A 34 -5.64 19.00 -0.32
C PRO A 34 -4.86 18.79 0.97
N GLY A 35 -5.30 17.88 1.83
CA GLY A 35 -4.60 17.55 3.07
C GLY A 35 -3.23 16.90 2.85
N ALA A 36 -2.94 16.44 1.64
CA ALA A 36 -1.64 15.85 1.30
C ALA A 36 -0.61 16.90 0.87
N GLU A 37 -1.02 18.13 0.64
CA GLU A 37 -0.13 19.17 0.11
C GLU A 37 0.99 19.54 1.08
N SER A 38 2.21 19.59 0.58
CA SER A 38 3.36 20.12 1.30
C SER A 38 3.96 21.29 0.57
N HIS A 39 4.52 21.09 -0.62
CA HIS A 39 4.83 22.16 -1.54
C HIS A 39 3.62 22.44 -2.41
N ARG A 40 3.55 23.66 -2.97
CA ARG A 40 2.38 24.05 -3.78
C ARG A 40 2.08 23.01 -4.86
N GLY A 41 0.90 22.40 -4.76
CA GLY A 41 0.41 21.42 -5.72
C GLY A 41 1.01 20.03 -5.59
N LEU A 42 1.94 19.79 -4.69
CA LEU A 42 2.62 18.50 -4.53
C LEU A 42 2.28 17.82 -3.20
N CYS A 43 2.17 16.51 -3.23
CA CYS A 43 1.85 15.71 -2.06
C CYS A 43 3.05 15.53 -1.15
N HIS A 44 2.76 15.45 0.14
CA HIS A 44 3.74 15.22 1.20
C HIS A 44 4.29 13.81 1.14
N GLY A 45 5.62 13.67 1.25
CA GLY A 45 6.26 12.35 1.27
C GLY A 45 5.79 11.46 2.41
N GLY A 46 5.53 12.04 3.59
CA GLY A 46 4.99 11.31 4.73
C GLY A 46 3.63 10.69 4.46
N THR A 47 2.79 11.37 3.68
CA THR A 47 1.50 10.85 3.25
C THR A 47 1.68 9.60 2.39
N MET A 48 2.62 9.63 1.45
CA MET A 48 2.90 8.48 0.60
C MET A 48 3.49 7.32 1.39
N CYS A 49 4.36 7.59 2.36
CA CYS A 49 4.90 6.54 3.24
C CYS A 49 3.80 5.87 4.06
N SER A 50 2.86 6.64 4.61
CA SER A 50 1.71 6.09 5.36
C SER A 50 0.84 5.23 4.47
N LEU A 51 0.60 5.65 3.23
CA LEU A 51 -0.17 4.87 2.27
C LEU A 51 0.52 3.55 1.93
N MET A 52 1.84 3.59 1.71
CA MET A 52 2.61 2.37 1.41
C MET A 52 2.56 1.39 2.58
N ASP A 53 2.65 1.88 3.81
CA ASP A 53 2.52 1.03 5.00
C ASP A 53 1.14 0.36 5.05
N ASP A 54 0.09 1.09 4.74
CA ASP A 54 -1.28 0.54 4.71
C ASP A 54 -1.40 -0.56 3.63
N VAL A 55 -0.90 -0.30 2.43
CA VAL A 55 -0.93 -1.28 1.34
C VAL A 55 -0.13 -2.53 1.67
N VAL A 56 1.07 -2.36 2.25
CA VAL A 56 1.91 -3.49 2.68
C VAL A 56 1.19 -4.32 3.72
N GLY A 57 0.60 -3.68 4.74
CA GLY A 57 -0.12 -4.39 5.80
C GLY A 57 -1.29 -5.20 5.26
N TRP A 58 -2.18 -4.57 4.51
CA TRP A 58 -3.35 -5.26 3.95
C TRP A 58 -2.96 -6.39 3.00
N THR A 59 -1.95 -6.18 2.16
CA THR A 59 -1.47 -7.23 1.25
C THR A 59 -0.95 -8.42 2.04
N GLY A 60 -0.18 -8.17 3.09
CA GLY A 60 0.35 -9.23 3.95
C GLY A 60 -0.76 -10.01 4.65
N PHE A 61 -1.83 -9.33 5.07
CA PHE A 61 -2.97 -9.99 5.72
C PHE A 61 -3.70 -10.96 4.79
N CYS A 62 -3.53 -10.80 3.47
CA CYS A 62 -4.16 -11.69 2.48
C CYS A 62 -3.38 -12.99 2.25
N ALA A 63 -2.24 -13.18 2.91
CA ALA A 63 -1.38 -14.34 2.69
C ALA A 63 -2.07 -15.68 2.95
N THR A 64 -3.06 -15.71 3.84
CA THR A 64 -3.84 -16.92 4.14
C THR A 64 -5.00 -17.16 3.17
N GLY A 65 -5.17 -16.28 2.17
CA GLY A 65 -6.31 -16.32 1.25
C GLY A 65 -7.53 -15.57 1.74
N VAL A 66 -7.50 -15.09 2.98
CA VAL A 66 -8.58 -14.32 3.60
C VAL A 66 -7.99 -13.02 4.12
N CYS A 67 -8.42 -11.88 3.58
CA CYS A 67 -7.96 -10.56 4.04
C CYS A 67 -8.63 -10.20 5.36
N LYS A 68 -8.08 -10.73 6.44
CA LYS A 68 -8.60 -10.49 7.78
C LYS A 68 -7.86 -9.31 8.41
N PRO A 69 -8.58 -8.22 8.79
CA PRO A 69 -7.94 -7.07 9.43
C PRO A 69 -7.20 -7.47 10.70
N TRP A 70 -6.05 -6.82 10.92
CA TRP A 70 -5.25 -7.00 12.13
C TRP A 70 -4.75 -8.43 12.36
N SER A 71 -4.61 -9.19 11.28
CA SER A 71 -4.08 -10.56 11.35
C SER A 71 -2.56 -10.61 11.43
N GLY A 72 -1.90 -9.47 11.46
CA GLY A 72 -0.44 -9.38 11.58
C GLY A 72 0.04 -7.97 11.83
N PHE A 73 1.35 -7.79 11.76
CA PHE A 73 2.02 -6.51 11.99
C PHE A 73 3.06 -6.27 10.90
N THR A 74 3.17 -5.04 10.42
CA THR A 74 4.31 -4.61 9.62
C THR A 74 5.49 -4.39 10.57
N VAL A 75 6.55 -5.17 10.40
CA VAL A 75 7.74 -5.08 11.26
C VAL A 75 8.89 -4.35 10.59
N GLN A 76 8.84 -4.19 9.28
CA GLN A 76 9.85 -3.47 8.53
C GLN A 76 9.23 -2.94 7.25
N ILE A 77 9.61 -1.72 6.85
CA ILE A 77 9.20 -1.14 5.59
C ILE A 77 10.30 -0.19 5.09
N ASN A 78 10.66 -0.33 3.82
CA ASN A 78 11.57 0.56 3.12
C ASN A 78 10.79 1.21 1.98
N THR A 79 10.70 2.53 1.99
CA THR A 79 9.94 3.28 1.00
C THR A 79 10.87 4.16 0.18
N ALA A 80 10.72 4.11 -1.14
CA ALA A 80 11.43 4.97 -2.08
C ALA A 80 10.43 5.90 -2.76
N LEU A 81 10.63 7.19 -2.60
CA LEU A 81 9.84 8.23 -3.26
C LEU A 81 10.54 8.55 -4.58
N LYS A 82 9.94 8.12 -5.70
CA LYS A 82 10.60 8.20 -7.02
C LYS A 82 10.19 9.41 -7.83
N LYS A 83 8.92 9.79 -7.78
CA LYS A 83 8.37 10.92 -8.52
C LYS A 83 7.37 11.68 -7.68
N PRO A 84 7.26 13.01 -7.83
CA PRO A 84 6.25 13.79 -7.15
C PRO A 84 4.84 13.33 -7.54
N VAL A 85 3.90 13.48 -6.62
CA VAL A 85 2.48 13.21 -6.85
C VAL A 85 1.73 14.52 -6.71
N ASP A 86 0.93 14.87 -7.73
CA ASP A 86 0.12 16.08 -7.71
C ASP A 86 -1.10 15.93 -6.80
N VAL A 87 -1.42 16.99 -6.08
CA VAL A 87 -2.68 17.06 -5.34
C VAL A 87 -3.82 16.99 -6.35
N GLY A 88 -4.84 16.20 -6.04
CA GLY A 88 -5.98 15.96 -6.92
C GLY A 88 -5.82 14.78 -7.85
N ALA A 89 -4.65 14.15 -7.88
CA ALA A 89 -4.40 13.01 -8.76
C ALA A 89 -5.03 11.72 -8.24
N TRP A 90 -5.43 10.87 -9.17
CA TRP A 90 -5.77 9.47 -8.90
C TRP A 90 -4.63 8.60 -9.38
N LEU A 91 -4.10 7.76 -8.50
CA LEU A 91 -3.04 6.81 -8.84
C LEU A 91 -3.49 5.39 -8.51
N ARG A 92 -2.93 4.42 -9.24
CA ARG A 92 -3.19 3.01 -8.99
C ARG A 92 -2.29 2.51 -7.87
N LEU A 93 -2.88 1.76 -6.96
CA LEU A 93 -2.17 1.05 -5.90
C LEU A 93 -2.01 -0.41 -6.29
N GLU A 94 -0.84 -0.96 -5.99
CA GLU A 94 -0.56 -2.37 -6.18
C GLU A 94 0.27 -2.88 -5.02
N GLY A 95 -0.21 -3.95 -4.38
CA GLY A 95 0.57 -4.70 -3.42
C GLY A 95 0.71 -6.13 -3.92
N GLU A 96 1.86 -6.73 -3.72
CA GLU A 96 2.13 -8.10 -4.15
C GLU A 96 2.90 -8.86 -3.08
N ILE A 97 2.46 -10.08 -2.79
CA ILE A 97 3.22 -10.98 -1.91
C ILE A 97 4.35 -11.58 -2.72
N THR A 98 5.59 -11.30 -2.32
CA THR A 98 6.78 -11.74 -3.04
C THR A 98 7.44 -12.98 -2.44
N ALA A 99 7.25 -13.21 -1.14
CA ALA A 99 7.79 -14.39 -0.46
C ALA A 99 7.01 -14.65 0.82
N ILE A 100 6.93 -15.92 1.20
CA ILE A 100 6.33 -16.35 2.46
C ILE A 100 7.29 -17.35 3.11
N ASP A 101 7.62 -17.08 4.39
CA ASP A 101 8.44 -17.98 5.21
C ASP A 101 7.75 -18.11 6.56
N GLY A 102 6.97 -19.19 6.73
CA GLY A 102 6.15 -19.37 7.91
C GLY A 102 5.14 -18.24 8.08
N ARG A 103 5.29 -17.47 9.17
CA ARG A 103 4.43 -16.31 9.45
C ARG A 103 4.99 -15.01 8.88
N LYS A 104 6.17 -15.05 8.26
CA LYS A 104 6.82 -13.88 7.68
C LYS A 104 6.40 -13.75 6.22
N VAL A 105 5.79 -12.63 5.88
CA VAL A 105 5.29 -12.35 4.54
C VAL A 105 6.02 -11.13 3.99
N SER A 106 6.73 -11.31 2.89
CA SER A 106 7.39 -10.21 2.19
C SER A 106 6.44 -9.64 1.16
N VAL A 107 6.31 -8.32 1.13
CA VAL A 107 5.36 -7.61 0.28
C VAL A 107 6.08 -6.48 -0.46
N ARG A 108 5.74 -6.29 -1.73
CA ARG A 108 6.10 -5.10 -2.48
C ARG A 108 4.84 -4.30 -2.77
N ALA A 109 4.91 -3.00 -2.52
CA ALA A 109 3.82 -2.06 -2.82
C ALA A 109 4.29 -1.02 -3.80
N ARG A 110 3.41 -0.59 -4.70
CA ARG A 110 3.71 0.44 -5.70
C ARG A 110 2.53 1.38 -5.87
N LEU A 111 2.86 2.64 -6.14
CA LEU A 111 1.91 3.69 -6.49
C LEU A 111 2.24 4.12 -7.92
N LEU A 112 1.30 3.93 -8.84
CA LEU A 112 1.54 4.10 -10.27
C LEU A 112 0.58 5.09 -10.91
N LEU A 113 1.12 5.87 -11.84
CA LEU A 113 0.33 6.68 -12.76
C LEU A 113 0.68 6.19 -14.18
N GLY A 114 -0.27 5.47 -14.79
CA GLY A 114 0.04 4.76 -16.04
C GLY A 114 1.11 3.71 -15.79
N ALA A 115 2.20 3.77 -16.56
CA ALA A 115 3.34 2.87 -16.40
C ALA A 115 4.41 3.42 -15.44
N ASP A 116 4.25 4.66 -14.97
CA ASP A 116 5.25 5.31 -14.11
C ASP A 116 5.05 4.97 -12.65
N VAL A 117 6.10 4.49 -12.01
CA VAL A 117 6.12 4.25 -10.57
C VAL A 117 6.50 5.53 -9.86
N HIS A 118 5.58 6.08 -9.07
CA HIS A 118 5.81 7.30 -8.29
C HIS A 118 6.35 7.02 -6.90
N CYS A 119 5.95 5.88 -6.32
CA CYS A 119 6.41 5.46 -5.02
C CYS A 119 6.45 3.94 -4.98
N GLU A 120 7.43 3.39 -4.29
CA GLU A 120 7.59 1.94 -4.15
C GLU A 120 8.03 1.63 -2.73
N ALA A 121 7.54 0.52 -2.19
CA ALA A 121 7.94 0.07 -0.87
C ALA A 121 8.13 -1.44 -0.84
N GLU A 122 9.05 -1.89 -0.01
CA GLU A 122 9.20 -3.29 0.34
C GLU A 122 9.02 -3.41 1.84
N GLY A 123 8.19 -4.34 2.25
CA GLY A 123 7.87 -4.52 3.65
C GLY A 123 7.85 -5.98 4.07
N LEU A 124 7.97 -6.16 5.37
CA LEU A 124 7.85 -7.46 6.01
C LEU A 124 6.70 -7.42 7.00
N VAL A 125 5.74 -8.31 6.81
CA VAL A 125 4.59 -8.47 7.70
C VAL A 125 4.74 -9.79 8.44
N VAL A 126 4.55 -9.79 9.75
CA VAL A 126 4.53 -11.00 10.55
C VAL A 126 3.08 -11.28 10.96
N LEU A 127 2.58 -12.44 10.54
CA LEU A 127 1.21 -12.83 10.86
C LEU A 127 1.10 -13.25 12.33
N LYS A 128 -0.02 -12.95 12.94
CA LYS A 128 -0.30 -13.40 14.31
C LYS A 128 -0.40 -14.91 14.36
N LYS A 129 0.00 -15.46 15.50
CA LYS A 129 -0.27 -16.86 15.82
C LYS A 129 -1.77 -17.06 15.90
N SER A 130 -2.26 -18.07 15.23
CA SER A 130 -3.67 -18.45 15.29
C SER A 130 -4.01 -19.14 16.61
#